data_8a62997fb8bbb8ee58714ed2d8f9ded4
#
_entry.id   8a62997fb8bbb8ee58714ed2d8f9ded4
#
_cell.length_a   1.000
_cell.length_b   1.000
_cell.length_c   1.000
_cell.angle_alpha   90.00
_cell.angle_beta   90.00
_cell.angle_gamma   90.00
#
_symmetry.space_group_name_H-M   'P 1'
#
loop_
_entity.id
_entity.type
_entity.pdbx_description
1 polymer ?
#
loop_
_entity_poly.entity_id
_entity_poly.type
_entity_poly.pdbx_seq_one_letter_code
_entity_poly.pdbx_strand_id
1 'polypeptide(L)'
;MLFVLLKLASECSCHSSKFNPLLKRTGVSKYDFAAGRSHIEGASKQSDFVQAGYQYGFNNLLTLYGGSMVANNYYAFTLGTGWNTRIGAISVDATKSHSKQDNGDVFDGQSYQIAYNKFVSQTSTRFGLAAWRYSSRDYRTFNDHVWANNKDNYRRDENDVYDIADYYQNDFGRKNSFSANMSQSLPEGWGSVSLSTLWRDYWGRSGSSKDYQLSYSNNWRRISYILAASQAYDENHHEEKRFNIFISIPFDWGDDVTTPRRQIYMSNSTTFDDQGFASNNTGLSYDHGYH
;
A
#
# COMPACT_ATOMS: atom_id res chain seq x y z
N MET A 1 -12.32 5.64 -25.43
CA MET A 1 -12.50 4.55 -24.45
C MET A 1 -11.18 3.95 -23.95
N LEU A 2 -10.04 4.27 -24.56
CA LEU A 2 -8.69 3.79 -24.18
C LEU A 2 -8.02 4.66 -23.10
N PHE A 3 -8.48 5.90 -22.91
CA PHE A 3 -7.88 6.88 -21.98
C PHE A 3 -8.28 6.70 -20.50
N VAL A 4 -9.36 5.99 -20.20
CA VAL A 4 -9.84 5.79 -18.81
C VAL A 4 -9.08 4.69 -18.09
N LEU A 5 -8.54 3.71 -18.82
CA LEU A 5 -7.75 2.62 -18.25
C LEU A 5 -6.32 3.04 -17.85
N LEU A 6 -5.77 4.06 -18.49
CA LEU A 6 -4.44 4.59 -18.17
C LEU A 6 -4.38 5.40 -16.85
N LYS A 7 -5.50 5.97 -16.43
CA LYS A 7 -5.57 6.77 -15.20
C LYS A 7 -5.72 5.91 -13.93
N LEU A 8 -6.24 4.69 -14.06
CA LEU A 8 -6.29 3.71 -12.98
C LEU A 8 -4.95 2.99 -12.75
N ALA A 9 -4.08 2.97 -13.76
CA ALA A 9 -2.76 2.35 -13.65
C ALA A 9 -1.71 3.25 -12.96
N SER A 10 -1.92 4.56 -12.89
CA SER A 10 -0.99 5.49 -12.23
C SER A 10 -1.10 5.52 -10.70
N GLU A 11 -2.17 4.98 -10.14
CA GLU A 11 -2.33 4.80 -8.69
C GLU A 11 -2.20 3.34 -8.23
N CYS A 12 -1.95 2.43 -9.17
CA CYS A 12 -1.56 1.09 -8.81
C CYS A 12 -0.12 1.12 -8.31
N SER A 13 0.07 1.56 -7.06
CA SER A 13 1.22 1.09 -6.32
C SER A 13 1.13 -0.44 -6.41
N CYS A 14 2.04 -1.04 -7.16
CA CYS A 14 2.14 -2.49 -7.31
C CYS A 14 2.49 -3.13 -5.96
N HIS A 15 1.60 -2.97 -5.01
CA HIS A 15 1.53 -3.89 -3.92
C HIS A 15 1.04 -5.20 -4.55
N SER A 16 1.87 -6.24 -4.49
CA SER A 16 1.45 -7.63 -4.69
C SER A 16 0.01 -7.71 -4.21
N SER A 17 -0.89 -8.06 -5.12
CA SER A 17 -2.34 -7.97 -4.96
C SER A 17 -2.73 -8.22 -3.51
N LYS A 18 -3.03 -7.16 -2.77
CA LYS A 18 -3.69 -7.28 -1.48
C LYS A 18 -5.08 -7.75 -1.81
N PHE A 19 -5.20 -9.04 -2.07
CA PHE A 19 -6.48 -9.70 -1.94
C PHE A 19 -6.85 -9.52 -0.47
N ASN A 20 -7.53 -8.43 -0.18
CA ASN A 20 -8.27 -8.36 1.05
C ASN A 20 -9.31 -9.47 0.92
N PRO A 21 -9.24 -10.57 1.67
CA PRO A 21 -10.25 -11.60 1.63
C PRO A 21 -11.50 -10.98 2.22
N LEU A 22 -12.20 -10.20 1.42
CA LEU A 22 -13.56 -9.84 1.68
C LEU A 22 -14.30 -11.17 1.63
N LEU A 23 -14.53 -11.72 2.80
CA LEU A 23 -15.27 -12.95 2.98
C LEU A 23 -16.55 -12.87 2.16
N LYS A 24 -16.69 -13.79 1.25
CA LYS A 24 -17.82 -13.85 0.34
C LYS A 24 -18.92 -14.70 0.95
N ARG A 25 -20.17 -14.32 0.70
CA ARG A 25 -21.32 -15.17 1.01
C ARG A 25 -21.25 -16.44 0.15
N THR A 26 -21.85 -17.51 0.62
CA THR A 26 -21.97 -18.78 -0.10
C THR A 26 -22.41 -18.59 -1.55
N GLY A 27 -21.67 -19.17 -2.49
CA GLY A 27 -21.98 -19.14 -3.91
C GLY A 27 -21.64 -17.84 -4.63
N VAL A 28 -21.13 -16.82 -3.92
CA VAL A 28 -20.75 -15.54 -4.55
C VAL A 28 -19.34 -15.62 -5.08
N SER A 29 -19.20 -15.32 -6.37
CA SER A 29 -17.90 -15.17 -7.05
C SER A 29 -17.56 -13.72 -7.26
N LYS A 30 -16.27 -13.40 -7.18
CA LYS A 30 -15.69 -12.13 -7.64
C LYS A 30 -14.49 -12.45 -8.51
N TYR A 31 -14.41 -11.80 -9.65
CA TYR A 31 -13.23 -11.81 -10.52
C TYR A 31 -12.77 -10.38 -10.75
N ASP A 32 -11.50 -10.22 -10.91
CA ASP A 32 -10.84 -8.97 -11.30
C ASP A 32 -9.84 -9.26 -12.41
N PHE A 33 -9.69 -8.27 -13.27
CA PHE A 33 -8.75 -8.33 -14.39
C PHE A 33 -8.16 -6.95 -14.59
N ALA A 34 -6.84 -6.89 -14.75
CA ALA A 34 -6.13 -5.68 -15.10
C ALA A 34 -5.02 -5.98 -16.12
N ALA A 35 -4.85 -5.07 -17.06
CA ALA A 35 -3.73 -5.09 -18.00
C ALA A 35 -3.20 -3.66 -18.16
N GLY A 36 -1.89 -3.52 -18.27
CA GLY A 36 -1.28 -2.21 -18.37
C GLY A 36 0.22 -2.30 -18.56
N ARG A 37 0.86 -1.14 -18.52
CA ARG A 37 2.31 -1.00 -18.56
C ARG A 37 2.77 -0.39 -17.24
N SER A 38 3.83 -0.97 -16.65
CA SER A 38 4.43 -0.40 -15.45
C SER A 38 4.95 1.01 -15.75
N HIS A 39 4.61 1.96 -14.90
CA HIS A 39 5.23 3.27 -14.89
C HIS A 39 5.87 3.48 -13.54
N ILE A 40 7.20 3.46 -13.51
CA ILE A 40 7.99 3.73 -12.32
C ILE A 40 8.81 4.98 -12.65
N GLU A 41 8.66 6.02 -11.85
CA GLU A 41 9.38 7.27 -12.03
C GLU A 41 10.89 6.99 -11.98
N GLY A 42 11.61 7.49 -12.98
CA GLY A 42 13.04 7.24 -13.12
C GLY A 42 13.43 5.89 -13.77
N ALA A 43 12.52 4.96 -14.00
CA ALA A 43 12.81 3.72 -14.74
C ALA A 43 12.70 3.94 -16.25
N SER A 44 13.77 3.68 -16.99
CA SER A 44 13.76 3.78 -18.47
C SER A 44 13.08 2.59 -19.15
N LYS A 45 13.17 1.41 -18.55
CA LYS A 45 12.53 0.19 -19.05
C LYS A 45 11.20 -0.02 -18.33
N GLN A 46 10.14 -0.11 -19.11
CA GLN A 46 8.78 -0.40 -18.65
C GLN A 46 8.43 -1.83 -19.03
N SER A 47 7.59 -2.48 -18.24
CA SER A 47 7.12 -3.84 -18.51
C SER A 47 5.61 -3.87 -18.65
N ASP A 48 5.12 -4.49 -19.72
CA ASP A 48 3.71 -4.75 -19.90
C ASP A 48 3.29 -5.92 -19.00
N PHE A 49 2.12 -5.81 -18.36
CA PHE A 49 1.61 -6.86 -17.49
C PHE A 49 0.13 -7.12 -17.69
N VAL A 50 -0.26 -8.34 -17.36
CA VAL A 50 -1.65 -8.78 -17.25
C VAL A 50 -1.81 -9.44 -15.88
N GLN A 51 -2.87 -9.07 -15.19
CA GLN A 51 -3.23 -9.62 -13.88
C GLN A 51 -4.67 -10.11 -13.90
N ALA A 52 -4.91 -11.27 -13.31
CA ALA A 52 -6.24 -11.82 -13.12
C ALA A 52 -6.39 -12.35 -11.69
N GLY A 53 -7.56 -12.18 -11.12
CA GLY A 53 -7.89 -12.68 -9.80
C GLY A 53 -9.29 -13.26 -9.76
N TYR A 54 -9.47 -14.28 -8.91
CA TYR A 54 -10.74 -14.95 -8.67
C TYR A 54 -10.93 -15.25 -7.20
N GLN A 55 -12.14 -15.00 -6.69
CA GLN A 55 -12.54 -15.30 -5.32
C GLN A 55 -13.89 -16.01 -5.35
N TYR A 56 -14.03 -17.05 -4.55
CA TYR A 56 -15.27 -17.83 -4.43
C TYR A 56 -15.62 -18.10 -2.97
N GLY A 57 -16.83 -17.72 -2.56
CA GLY A 57 -17.40 -18.06 -1.27
C GLY A 57 -17.93 -19.50 -1.28
N PHE A 58 -17.14 -20.44 -0.76
CA PHE A 58 -17.55 -21.84 -0.68
C PHE A 58 -18.72 -22.02 0.31
N ASN A 59 -18.61 -21.35 1.44
CA ASN A 59 -19.70 -21.22 2.42
C ASN A 59 -19.52 -19.92 3.22
N ASN A 60 -20.38 -19.63 4.19
CA ASN A 60 -20.31 -18.41 4.99
C ASN A 60 -19.09 -18.33 5.91
N LEU A 61 -18.33 -19.42 6.05
CA LEU A 61 -17.11 -19.50 6.85
C LEU A 61 -15.85 -19.51 6.00
N LEU A 62 -15.92 -20.01 4.76
CA LEU A 62 -14.76 -20.28 3.92
C LEU A 62 -14.89 -19.58 2.57
N THR A 63 -13.85 -18.81 2.22
CA THR A 63 -13.64 -18.23 0.90
C THR A 63 -12.34 -18.76 0.33
N LEU A 64 -12.36 -19.22 -0.90
CA LEU A 64 -11.17 -19.60 -1.67
C LEU A 64 -10.83 -18.45 -2.63
N TYR A 65 -9.55 -18.21 -2.82
CA TYR A 65 -9.11 -17.20 -3.79
C TYR A 65 -7.80 -17.57 -4.46
N GLY A 66 -7.61 -17.04 -5.64
CA GLY A 66 -6.38 -17.20 -6.39
C GLY A 66 -6.16 -16.03 -7.33
N GLY A 67 -4.92 -15.87 -7.77
CA GLY A 67 -4.55 -14.81 -8.68
C GLY A 67 -3.32 -15.18 -9.48
N SER A 68 -3.17 -14.53 -10.62
CA SER A 68 -2.01 -14.64 -11.48
C SER A 68 -1.60 -13.26 -11.97
N MET A 69 -0.31 -13.04 -12.11
CA MET A 69 0.28 -11.90 -12.78
C MET A 69 1.32 -12.41 -13.76
N VAL A 70 1.25 -11.95 -14.99
CA VAL A 70 2.18 -12.30 -16.06
C VAL A 70 2.67 -11.02 -16.72
N ALA A 71 3.99 -10.92 -16.91
CA ALA A 71 4.64 -9.82 -17.58
C ALA A 71 5.84 -10.34 -18.39
N ASN A 72 6.55 -9.48 -19.11
CA ASN A 72 7.76 -9.89 -19.83
C ASN A 72 8.79 -10.43 -18.82
N ASN A 73 9.20 -11.70 -19.02
CA ASN A 73 10.18 -12.40 -18.17
C ASN A 73 9.79 -12.50 -16.68
N TYR A 74 8.49 -12.30 -16.34
CA TYR A 74 7.97 -12.42 -15.00
C TYR A 74 6.61 -13.10 -14.97
N TYR A 75 6.41 -14.01 -14.02
CA TYR A 75 5.09 -14.49 -13.66
C TYR A 75 4.99 -14.80 -12.16
N ALA A 76 3.80 -14.63 -11.62
CA ALA A 76 3.48 -14.98 -10.24
C ALA A 76 2.08 -15.59 -10.14
N PHE A 77 1.94 -16.62 -9.28
CA PHE A 77 0.67 -17.27 -8.97
C PHE A 77 0.45 -17.28 -7.47
N THR A 78 -0.74 -16.89 -7.07
CA THR A 78 -1.16 -16.87 -5.66
C THR A 78 -2.35 -17.79 -5.49
N LEU A 79 -2.34 -18.59 -4.43
CA LEU A 79 -3.49 -19.36 -3.96
C LEU A 79 -3.67 -19.12 -2.46
N GLY A 80 -4.91 -18.96 -2.03
CA GLY A 80 -5.20 -18.68 -0.65
C GLY A 80 -6.62 -19.04 -0.23
N THR A 81 -6.82 -19.00 1.06
CA THR A 81 -8.09 -19.27 1.70
C THR A 81 -8.33 -18.32 2.86
N GLY A 82 -9.57 -17.94 3.05
CA GLY A 82 -10.01 -17.05 4.12
C GLY A 82 -11.13 -17.68 4.95
N TRP A 83 -11.00 -17.56 6.26
CA TRP A 83 -11.99 -18.08 7.21
C TRP A 83 -12.62 -16.95 7.99
N ASN A 84 -13.96 -16.97 8.06
CA ASN A 84 -14.74 -16.10 8.91
C ASN A 84 -14.98 -16.79 10.24
N THR A 85 -14.31 -16.38 11.29
CA THR A 85 -14.48 -16.96 12.61
C THR A 85 -15.17 -15.97 13.56
N ARG A 86 -15.68 -16.45 14.69
CA ARG A 86 -16.28 -15.59 15.73
C ARG A 86 -15.27 -14.61 16.33
N ILE A 87 -13.98 -14.94 16.31
CA ILE A 87 -12.91 -14.10 16.82
C ILE A 87 -12.38 -13.11 15.79
N GLY A 88 -12.74 -13.25 14.51
CA GLY A 88 -12.31 -12.40 13.40
C GLY A 88 -12.10 -13.18 12.12
N ALA A 89 -11.69 -12.49 11.06
CA ALA A 89 -11.36 -13.07 9.78
C ALA A 89 -9.87 -13.40 9.70
N ILE A 90 -9.54 -14.61 9.31
CA ILE A 90 -8.16 -15.08 9.12
C ILE A 90 -8.00 -15.47 7.66
N SER A 91 -6.87 -15.13 7.05
CA SER A 91 -6.52 -15.63 5.73
C SER A 91 -5.09 -16.14 5.70
N VAL A 92 -4.88 -17.14 4.84
CA VAL A 92 -3.55 -17.69 4.55
C VAL A 92 -3.42 -17.81 3.04
N ASP A 93 -2.31 -17.38 2.50
CA ASP A 93 -1.99 -17.55 1.09
C ASP A 93 -0.52 -17.88 0.87
N ALA A 94 -0.29 -18.47 -0.29
CA ALA A 94 1.04 -18.75 -0.82
C ALA A 94 1.14 -18.21 -2.24
N THR A 95 2.25 -17.54 -2.52
CA THR A 95 2.57 -16.99 -3.84
C THR A 95 3.89 -17.60 -4.32
N LYS A 96 3.91 -18.09 -5.56
CA LYS A 96 5.13 -18.48 -6.27
C LYS A 96 5.42 -17.44 -7.34
N SER A 97 6.65 -16.95 -7.43
CA SER A 97 7.10 -16.04 -8.48
C SER A 97 8.30 -16.58 -9.22
N HIS A 98 8.37 -16.24 -10.51
CA HIS A 98 9.51 -16.44 -11.40
C HIS A 98 9.88 -15.11 -12.02
N SER A 99 11.15 -14.76 -11.96
CA SER A 99 11.68 -13.51 -12.51
C SER A 99 12.99 -13.79 -13.22
N LYS A 100 13.05 -13.54 -14.52
CA LYS A 100 14.28 -13.59 -15.31
C LYS A 100 14.70 -12.16 -15.63
N GLN A 101 15.88 -11.77 -15.16
CA GLN A 101 16.46 -10.46 -15.40
C GLN A 101 17.16 -10.39 -16.76
N ASP A 102 17.35 -9.17 -17.27
CA ASP A 102 18.02 -8.93 -18.56
C ASP A 102 19.49 -9.36 -18.57
N ASN A 103 20.14 -9.42 -17.39
CA ASN A 103 21.50 -9.94 -17.23
C ASN A 103 21.58 -11.47 -17.30
N GLY A 104 20.43 -12.15 -17.41
CA GLY A 104 20.33 -13.61 -17.50
C GLY A 104 20.06 -14.31 -16.17
N ASP A 105 20.10 -13.61 -15.04
CA ASP A 105 19.82 -14.18 -13.73
C ASP A 105 18.35 -14.58 -13.61
N VAL A 106 18.10 -15.74 -13.01
CA VAL A 106 16.77 -16.30 -12.81
C VAL A 106 16.53 -16.46 -11.32
N PHE A 107 15.37 -15.95 -10.86
CA PHE A 107 14.94 -16.01 -9.48
C PHE A 107 13.60 -16.73 -9.39
N ASP A 108 13.59 -17.88 -8.71
CA ASP A 108 12.40 -18.67 -8.43
C ASP A 108 12.13 -18.68 -6.92
N GLY A 109 11.05 -18.05 -6.50
CA GLY A 109 10.80 -17.87 -5.10
C GLY A 109 9.36 -18.09 -4.68
N GLN A 110 9.17 -18.16 -3.36
CA GLN A 110 7.88 -18.36 -2.72
C GLN A 110 7.69 -17.37 -1.59
N SER A 111 6.44 -16.94 -1.40
CA SER A 111 6.04 -16.08 -0.29
C SER A 111 4.79 -16.64 0.37
N TYR A 112 4.76 -16.65 1.68
CA TYR A 112 3.63 -17.11 2.48
C TYR A 112 3.14 -15.95 3.33
N GLN A 113 1.83 -15.78 3.41
CA GLN A 113 1.22 -14.71 4.19
C GLN A 113 0.10 -15.25 5.07
N ILE A 114 0.04 -14.74 6.30
CA ILE A 114 -1.09 -14.91 7.22
C ILE A 114 -1.60 -13.51 7.54
N ALA A 115 -2.90 -13.29 7.43
CA ALA A 115 -3.51 -12.02 7.80
C ALA A 115 -4.74 -12.25 8.70
N TYR A 116 -4.95 -11.31 9.62
CA TYR A 116 -6.05 -11.30 10.56
C TYR A 116 -6.76 -9.95 10.54
N ASN A 117 -8.10 -9.98 10.53
CA ASN A 117 -8.94 -8.79 10.56
C ASN A 117 -10.08 -8.96 11.56
N LYS A 118 -10.34 -7.93 12.35
CA LYS A 118 -11.50 -7.89 13.24
C LYS A 118 -12.09 -6.50 13.33
N PHE A 119 -13.40 -6.43 13.28
CA PHE A 119 -14.15 -5.23 13.65
C PHE A 119 -14.92 -5.50 14.94
N VAL A 120 -14.71 -4.66 15.95
CA VAL A 120 -15.42 -4.69 17.24
C VAL A 120 -16.46 -3.58 17.20
N SER A 121 -17.71 -3.94 16.99
CA SER A 121 -18.81 -2.98 16.83
C SER A 121 -19.13 -2.18 18.10
N GLN A 122 -18.93 -2.79 19.28
CA GLN A 122 -19.22 -2.14 20.56
C GLN A 122 -18.37 -0.91 20.82
N THR A 123 -17.12 -0.93 20.38
CA THR A 123 -16.16 0.18 20.56
C THR A 123 -15.84 0.88 19.23
N SER A 124 -16.48 0.49 18.14
CA SER A 124 -16.15 0.98 16.78
C SER A 124 -14.66 0.87 16.45
N THR A 125 -14.00 -0.15 17.00
CA THR A 125 -12.58 -0.40 16.80
C THR A 125 -12.38 -1.38 15.65
N ARG A 126 -11.54 -1.01 14.70
CA ARG A 126 -11.04 -1.89 13.66
C ARG A 126 -9.62 -2.28 13.99
N PHE A 127 -9.43 -3.54 14.33
CA PHE A 127 -8.14 -4.18 14.24
C PHE A 127 -7.98 -4.60 12.78
N GLY A 128 -7.34 -3.75 12.01
CA GLY A 128 -6.99 -4.07 10.65
C GLY A 128 -5.74 -4.91 10.69
N LEU A 129 -5.65 -5.87 9.82
CA LEU A 129 -4.49 -6.58 9.34
C LEU A 129 -3.26 -6.59 10.26
N ALA A 130 -3.21 -7.55 11.15
CA ALA A 130 -1.91 -8.11 11.46
C ALA A 130 -1.57 -9.06 10.30
N ALA A 131 -0.68 -8.65 9.42
CA ALA A 131 -0.20 -9.49 8.34
C ALA A 131 1.25 -9.86 8.59
N TRP A 132 1.52 -11.15 8.64
CA TRP A 132 2.87 -11.66 8.64
C TRP A 132 3.14 -12.34 7.32
N ARG A 133 4.25 -11.97 6.69
CA ARG A 133 4.72 -12.53 5.43
C ARG A 133 6.13 -13.04 5.58
N TYR A 134 6.36 -14.25 5.13
CA TYR A 134 7.67 -14.83 4.93
C TYR A 134 7.90 -15.02 3.44
N SER A 135 9.10 -14.67 2.94
CA SER A 135 9.49 -14.85 1.55
C SER A 135 10.83 -15.57 1.49
N SER A 136 10.96 -16.50 0.56
CA SER A 136 12.26 -17.12 0.26
C SER A 136 13.23 -16.08 -0.32
N ARG A 137 14.54 -16.37 -0.31
CA ARG A 137 15.58 -15.44 -0.77
C ARG A 137 15.39 -15.02 -2.23
N ASP A 138 14.95 -15.93 -3.06
CA ASP A 138 14.81 -15.70 -4.51
C ASP A 138 13.40 -15.22 -4.89
N TYR A 139 12.53 -14.98 -3.91
CA TYR A 139 11.21 -14.39 -4.18
C TYR A 139 11.37 -12.94 -4.64
N ARG A 140 10.77 -12.64 -5.78
CA ARG A 140 10.70 -11.28 -6.34
C ARG A 140 9.26 -10.88 -6.57
N THR A 141 8.91 -9.68 -6.18
CA THR A 141 7.65 -9.05 -6.61
C THR A 141 7.81 -8.51 -8.04
N PHE A 142 6.72 -8.17 -8.68
CA PHE A 142 6.76 -7.53 -9.99
C PHE A 142 7.55 -6.21 -9.97
N ASN A 143 7.42 -5.42 -8.90
CA ASN A 143 8.22 -4.21 -8.74
C ASN A 143 9.72 -4.51 -8.64
N ASP A 144 10.10 -5.52 -7.85
CA ASP A 144 11.50 -5.90 -7.73
C ASP A 144 12.07 -6.35 -9.09
N HIS A 145 11.26 -7.05 -9.90
CA HIS A 145 11.62 -7.43 -11.27
C HIS A 145 11.85 -6.22 -12.20
N VAL A 146 10.93 -5.26 -12.19
CA VAL A 146 11.04 -4.06 -13.04
C VAL A 146 12.24 -3.21 -12.61
N TRP A 147 12.45 -3.01 -11.32
CA TRP A 147 13.59 -2.27 -10.78
C TRP A 147 14.92 -2.93 -11.09
N ALA A 148 15.00 -4.25 -10.93
CA ALA A 148 16.23 -4.99 -11.22
C ALA A 148 16.71 -4.82 -12.68
N ASN A 149 15.78 -4.69 -13.63
CA ASN A 149 16.08 -4.46 -15.04
C ASN A 149 16.41 -3.00 -15.38
N ASN A 150 16.33 -2.08 -14.40
CA ASN A 150 16.64 -0.67 -14.57
C ASN A 150 17.91 -0.22 -13.82
N LYS A 151 18.61 -1.12 -13.15
CA LYS A 151 19.81 -0.80 -12.31
C LYS A 151 20.88 0.02 -13.05
N ASP A 152 21.08 -0.20 -14.33
CA ASP A 152 22.15 0.46 -15.09
C ASP A 152 21.91 1.94 -15.37
N ASN A 153 20.67 2.42 -15.25
CA ASN A 153 20.32 3.81 -15.54
C ASN A 153 20.57 4.76 -14.35
N TYR A 154 20.65 4.21 -13.15
CA TYR A 154 20.88 5.01 -11.92
C TYR A 154 22.35 5.25 -11.58
N ARG A 155 23.29 4.62 -12.29
CA ARG A 155 24.72 4.78 -12.08
C ARG A 155 25.30 6.11 -12.60
N ARG A 156 24.50 6.99 -13.21
CA ARG A 156 25.01 8.14 -13.96
C ARG A 156 25.02 9.48 -13.26
N ASP A 157 24.36 9.65 -12.12
CA ASP A 157 24.40 10.91 -11.37
C ASP A 157 25.15 10.74 -10.05
N GLU A 158 26.37 11.23 -10.02
CA GLU A 158 27.31 11.10 -8.90
C GLU A 158 26.90 11.87 -7.62
N ASN A 159 25.78 12.60 -7.60
CA ASN A 159 25.52 13.52 -6.49
C ASN A 159 24.21 13.38 -5.69
N ASP A 160 23.22 12.61 -6.11
CA ASP A 160 21.90 12.70 -5.44
C ASP A 160 21.11 11.39 -5.21
N VAL A 161 21.62 10.20 -5.46
CA VAL A 161 20.80 8.99 -5.42
C VAL A 161 21.41 7.82 -4.65
N TYR A 162 22.06 8.11 -3.54
CA TYR A 162 22.68 7.05 -2.70
C TYR A 162 21.68 6.09 -2.06
N ASP A 163 20.46 6.52 -1.72
CA ASP A 163 19.55 5.69 -0.92
C ASP A 163 18.74 4.67 -1.72
N ILE A 164 18.35 4.98 -2.96
CA ILE A 164 17.49 4.07 -3.76
C ILE A 164 18.35 3.04 -4.51
N ALA A 165 19.51 3.45 -5.02
CA ALA A 165 20.41 2.55 -5.72
C ALA A 165 21.02 1.50 -4.78
N ASP A 166 21.36 1.88 -3.54
CA ASP A 166 21.86 0.94 -2.53
C ASP A 166 20.80 -0.06 -2.08
N TYR A 167 19.55 0.33 -2.00
CA TYR A 167 18.43 -0.54 -1.66
C TYR A 167 18.22 -1.65 -2.72
N TYR A 168 18.48 -1.34 -4.01
CA TYR A 168 18.30 -2.28 -5.12
C TYR A 168 19.61 -2.87 -5.66
N GLN A 169 20.78 -2.28 -5.36
CA GLN A 169 22.10 -2.82 -5.76
C GLN A 169 22.48 -4.09 -5.02
N ASN A 170 22.01 -4.24 -3.80
CA ASN A 170 22.23 -5.42 -3.01
C ASN A 170 21.02 -6.34 -3.16
N ASP A 171 21.18 -7.54 -3.66
CA ASP A 171 20.19 -8.60 -3.87
C ASP A 171 19.41 -9.02 -2.60
N PHE A 172 19.01 -8.08 -1.76
CA PHE A 172 18.38 -8.32 -0.49
C PHE A 172 16.86 -8.38 -0.63
N GLY A 173 16.37 -9.54 -1.01
CA GLY A 173 14.94 -9.82 -0.95
C GLY A 173 14.41 -9.66 0.49
N ARG A 174 13.17 -9.22 0.62
CA ARG A 174 12.47 -9.19 1.91
C ARG A 174 12.31 -10.61 2.45
N LYS A 175 12.76 -10.82 3.68
CA LYS A 175 12.66 -12.10 4.37
C LYS A 175 11.34 -12.23 5.13
N ASN A 176 11.17 -11.36 6.11
CA ASN A 176 9.95 -11.27 6.89
C ASN A 176 9.35 -9.87 6.78
N SER A 177 8.06 -9.76 6.82
CA SER A 177 7.41 -8.49 7.10
C SER A 177 6.22 -8.72 8.02
N PHE A 178 6.10 -7.88 9.03
CA PHE A 178 4.95 -7.83 9.91
C PHE A 178 4.35 -6.44 9.80
N SER A 179 3.04 -6.38 9.54
CA SER A 179 2.30 -5.11 9.55
C SER A 179 1.08 -5.25 10.45
N ALA A 180 0.86 -4.25 11.27
CA ALA A 180 -0.36 -4.16 12.07
C ALA A 180 -0.91 -2.75 11.98
N ASN A 181 -2.22 -2.63 11.91
CA ASN A 181 -2.90 -1.37 12.02
C ASN A 181 -4.14 -1.50 12.92
N MET A 182 -4.42 -0.46 13.63
CA MET A 182 -5.59 -0.32 14.47
C MET A 182 -6.21 1.05 14.20
N SER A 183 -7.51 1.11 14.04
CA SER A 183 -8.21 2.39 14.00
C SER A 183 -9.44 2.33 14.90
N GLN A 184 -9.65 3.39 15.64
CA GLN A 184 -10.78 3.54 16.56
C GLN A 184 -11.49 4.85 16.29
N SER A 185 -12.78 4.75 16.00
CA SER A 185 -13.65 5.93 16.00
C SER A 185 -14.01 6.28 17.46
N LEU A 186 -13.76 7.52 17.83
CA LEU A 186 -14.09 8.02 19.15
C LEU A 186 -15.58 8.37 19.22
N PRO A 187 -16.22 8.22 20.41
CA PRO A 187 -17.63 8.55 20.59
C PRO A 187 -17.89 10.05 20.36
N GLU A 188 -19.15 10.41 20.20
CA GLU A 188 -19.63 11.79 20.14
C GLU A 188 -19.00 12.68 19.05
N GLY A 189 -18.47 12.09 17.98
CA GLY A 189 -17.84 12.86 16.91
C GLY A 189 -16.45 13.41 17.23
N TRP A 190 -15.79 12.89 18.25
CA TRP A 190 -14.41 13.24 18.62
C TRP A 190 -13.35 12.75 17.62
N GLY A 191 -13.78 12.26 16.45
CA GLY A 191 -12.88 11.87 15.38
C GLY A 191 -12.42 10.41 15.48
N SER A 192 -11.24 10.14 14.94
CA SER A 192 -10.66 8.79 14.95
C SER A 192 -9.16 8.83 15.24
N VAL A 193 -8.69 7.81 15.94
CA VAL A 193 -7.28 7.55 16.19
C VAL A 193 -6.86 6.31 15.40
N SER A 194 -5.72 6.36 14.73
CA SER A 194 -5.15 5.22 14.02
C SER A 194 -3.70 5.02 14.43
N LEU A 195 -3.34 3.76 14.65
CA LEU A 195 -1.98 3.31 14.92
C LEU A 195 -1.60 2.30 13.84
N SER A 196 -0.46 2.46 13.22
CA SER A 196 0.11 1.49 12.30
C SER A 196 1.57 1.20 12.62
N THR A 197 1.97 -0.03 12.37
CA THR A 197 3.37 -0.45 12.46
C THR A 197 3.72 -1.37 11.32
N LEU A 198 4.94 -1.27 10.87
CA LEU A 198 5.50 -2.11 9.84
C LEU A 198 6.93 -2.48 10.24
N TRP A 199 7.19 -3.77 10.31
CA TRP A 199 8.52 -4.33 10.59
C TRP A 199 8.94 -5.20 9.40
N ARG A 200 10.19 -5.04 8.95
CA ARG A 200 10.75 -5.79 7.81
C ARG A 200 12.15 -6.26 8.12
N ASP A 201 12.39 -7.54 7.82
CA ASP A 201 13.72 -8.14 7.79
C ASP A 201 14.09 -8.47 6.35
N TYR A 202 15.38 -8.48 6.06
CA TYR A 202 15.90 -8.71 4.73
C TYR A 202 16.87 -9.91 4.73
N TRP A 203 16.96 -10.59 3.58
CA TRP A 203 17.99 -11.57 3.36
C TRP A 203 19.35 -10.87 3.16
N GLY A 204 20.42 -11.43 3.74
CA GLY A 204 21.78 -10.93 3.51
C GLY A 204 22.16 -9.66 4.28
N ARG A 205 21.25 -9.05 5.04
CA ARG A 205 21.51 -7.92 5.93
C ARG A 205 21.24 -8.30 7.39
N SER A 206 22.11 -7.82 8.29
CA SER A 206 21.86 -7.85 9.72
C SER A 206 21.16 -6.55 10.10
N GLY A 207 19.93 -6.62 10.51
CA GLY A 207 19.11 -5.47 10.88
C GLY A 207 17.70 -5.58 10.37
N SER A 208 16.82 -4.76 10.89
CA SER A 208 15.42 -4.70 10.53
C SER A 208 14.98 -3.26 10.40
N SER A 209 14.17 -2.93 9.39
CA SER A 209 13.50 -1.64 9.35
C SER A 209 12.19 -1.70 10.14
N LYS A 210 11.88 -0.63 10.86
CA LYS A 210 10.67 -0.51 11.67
C LYS A 210 10.06 0.85 11.47
N ASP A 211 8.76 0.87 11.17
CA ASP A 211 7.99 2.08 10.98
C ASP A 211 6.82 2.08 11.97
N TYR A 212 6.65 3.15 12.70
CA TYR A 212 5.52 3.39 13.60
C TYR A 212 4.83 4.69 13.19
N GLN A 213 3.53 4.67 13.13
CA GLN A 213 2.74 5.86 12.84
C GLN A 213 1.52 5.91 13.73
N LEU A 214 1.33 7.04 14.37
CA LEU A 214 0.11 7.39 15.10
C LEU A 214 -0.54 8.57 14.41
N SER A 215 -1.84 8.50 14.14
CA SER A 215 -2.57 9.62 13.57
C SER A 215 -3.91 9.83 14.29
N TYR A 216 -4.28 11.08 14.36
CA TYR A 216 -5.59 11.52 14.82
C TYR A 216 -6.24 12.36 13.74
N SER A 217 -7.48 12.06 13.39
CA SER A 217 -8.26 12.82 12.42
C SER A 217 -9.62 13.19 12.98
N ASN A 218 -10.04 14.40 12.69
CA ASN A 218 -11.38 14.86 13.06
C ASN A 218 -11.89 15.92 12.07
N ASN A 219 -13.21 16.13 12.09
CA ASN A 219 -13.90 17.18 11.37
C ASN A 219 -14.58 18.09 12.39
N TRP A 220 -14.07 19.31 12.51
CA TRP A 220 -14.71 20.31 13.34
C TRP A 220 -15.51 21.26 12.44
N ARG A 221 -16.84 21.18 12.53
CA ARG A 221 -17.76 21.85 11.59
C ARG A 221 -17.46 21.44 10.15
N ARG A 222 -16.82 22.33 9.36
CA ARG A 222 -16.44 22.11 7.95
C ARG A 222 -14.93 21.91 7.77
N ILE A 223 -14.16 22.05 8.82
CA ILE A 223 -12.69 21.93 8.77
C ILE A 223 -12.30 20.48 9.06
N SER A 224 -11.61 19.86 8.12
CA SER A 224 -10.99 18.55 8.34
C SER A 224 -9.55 18.75 8.75
N TYR A 225 -9.10 18.04 9.79
CA TYR A 225 -7.70 18.09 10.19
C TYR A 225 -7.18 16.70 10.56
N ILE A 226 -5.90 16.49 10.27
CA ILE A 226 -5.16 15.27 10.60
C ILE A 226 -3.86 15.68 11.25
N LEU A 227 -3.58 15.08 12.41
CA LEU A 227 -2.30 15.15 13.10
C LEU A 227 -1.66 13.77 12.98
N ALA A 228 -0.44 13.68 12.49
CA ALA A 228 0.26 12.42 12.36
C ALA A 228 1.68 12.55 12.90
N ALA A 229 2.07 11.58 13.74
CA ALA A 229 3.43 11.41 14.21
C ALA A 229 3.96 10.07 13.69
N SER A 230 5.14 10.06 13.12
CA SER A 230 5.80 8.84 12.65
C SER A 230 7.23 8.76 13.15
N GLN A 231 7.68 7.53 13.37
CA GLN A 231 9.03 7.21 13.75
C GLN A 231 9.48 6.01 12.93
N ALA A 232 10.56 6.17 12.20
CA ALA A 232 11.15 5.13 11.37
C ALA A 232 12.55 4.80 11.86
N TYR A 233 12.89 3.53 11.80
CA TYR A 233 14.24 3.01 12.02
C TYR A 233 14.66 2.26 10.76
N ASP A 234 15.82 2.62 10.20
CA ASP A 234 16.43 1.85 9.13
C ASP A 234 17.19 0.63 9.66
N GLU A 235 17.77 -0.17 8.76
CA GLU A 235 18.56 -1.36 9.11
C GLU A 235 19.84 -1.00 9.88
N ASN A 236 20.33 0.23 9.80
CA ASN A 236 21.52 0.74 10.50
C ASN A 236 21.17 1.42 11.83
N HIS A 237 19.91 1.30 12.27
CA HIS A 237 19.38 1.93 13.48
C HIS A 237 19.37 3.48 13.42
N HIS A 238 19.43 4.07 12.24
CA HIS A 238 19.15 5.50 12.12
C HIS A 238 17.66 5.71 12.40
N GLU A 239 17.41 6.67 13.25
CA GLU A 239 16.07 7.07 13.67
C GLU A 239 15.65 8.31 12.90
N GLU A 240 14.45 8.30 12.35
CA GLU A 240 13.83 9.45 11.74
C GLU A 240 12.46 9.68 12.36
N LYS A 241 12.23 10.87 12.89
CA LYS A 241 10.94 11.29 13.43
C LYS A 241 10.33 12.34 12.55
N ARG A 242 9.03 12.20 12.27
CA ARG A 242 8.27 13.20 11.52
C ARG A 242 6.95 13.49 12.23
N PHE A 243 6.59 14.75 12.24
CA PHE A 243 5.28 15.21 12.66
C PHE A 243 4.62 15.98 11.53
N ASN A 244 3.41 15.60 11.15
CA ASN A 244 2.66 16.22 10.08
C ASN A 244 1.32 16.77 10.60
N ILE A 245 1.01 17.99 10.19
CA ILE A 245 -0.28 18.63 10.40
C ILE A 245 -0.90 18.87 9.04
N PHE A 246 -2.06 18.28 8.80
CA PHE A 246 -2.86 18.53 7.61
C PHE A 246 -4.18 19.19 8.00
N ILE A 247 -4.53 20.26 7.28
CA ILE A 247 -5.79 20.98 7.46
C ILE A 247 -6.43 21.18 6.09
N SER A 248 -7.73 20.89 5.97
CA SER A 248 -8.52 21.14 4.76
C SER A 248 -9.77 21.93 5.12
N ILE A 249 -9.97 23.05 4.42
CA ILE A 249 -11.08 23.97 4.64
C ILE A 249 -11.87 24.07 3.32
N PRO A 250 -13.15 23.66 3.26
CA PRO A 250 -13.99 23.92 2.10
C PRO A 250 -14.46 25.38 2.12
N PHE A 251 -14.38 26.03 0.97
CA PHE A 251 -14.95 27.35 0.72
C PHE A 251 -16.20 27.17 -0.16
N ASP A 252 -17.38 27.22 0.46
CA ASP A 252 -18.63 27.27 -0.27
C ASP A 252 -19.07 28.74 -0.40
N TRP A 253 -19.14 29.25 -1.62
CA TRP A 253 -19.77 30.52 -1.90
C TRP A 253 -21.10 30.27 -2.62
N GLY A 254 -22.20 30.50 -1.91
CA GLY A 254 -23.55 30.47 -2.44
C GLY A 254 -24.53 29.68 -1.57
N ASP A 255 -25.65 30.34 -1.23
CA ASP A 255 -26.77 29.75 -0.46
C ASP A 255 -27.79 29.01 -1.34
N ASP A 256 -27.55 28.85 -2.64
CA ASP A 256 -28.51 28.24 -3.56
C ASP A 256 -28.40 26.71 -3.57
N VAL A 257 -29.46 26.10 -3.02
CA VAL A 257 -29.66 24.63 -2.92
C VAL A 257 -29.89 23.97 -4.30
N THR A 258 -30.03 24.76 -5.37
CA THR A 258 -30.47 24.29 -6.69
C THR A 258 -29.37 24.14 -7.76
N THR A 259 -28.13 24.55 -7.44
CA THR A 259 -26.99 24.39 -8.36
C THR A 259 -26.02 23.33 -7.84
N PRO A 260 -25.40 22.51 -8.74
CA PRO A 260 -24.36 21.58 -8.34
C PRO A 260 -23.25 22.35 -7.62
N ARG A 261 -23.03 21.98 -6.37
CA ARG A 261 -22.10 22.68 -5.47
C ARG A 261 -20.70 22.63 -6.05
N ARG A 262 -20.23 23.76 -6.50
CA ARG A 262 -18.80 23.99 -6.80
C ARG A 262 -18.09 24.09 -5.46
N GLN A 263 -17.29 23.07 -5.11
CA GLN A 263 -16.55 23.09 -3.86
C GLN A 263 -15.10 23.43 -4.14
N ILE A 264 -14.64 24.52 -3.54
CA ILE A 264 -13.22 24.88 -3.51
C ILE A 264 -12.69 24.44 -2.16
N TYR A 265 -11.60 23.68 -2.15
CA TYR A 265 -10.91 23.26 -0.95
C TYR A 265 -9.54 23.95 -0.89
N MET A 266 -9.24 24.56 0.23
CA MET A 266 -7.88 24.94 0.57
C MET A 266 -7.32 23.88 1.48
N SER A 267 -6.18 23.31 1.12
CA SER A 267 -5.46 22.35 1.96
C SER A 267 -4.07 22.88 2.30
N ASN A 268 -3.65 22.63 3.52
CA ASN A 268 -2.29 22.90 3.97
C ASN A 268 -1.74 21.65 4.66
N SER A 269 -0.51 21.28 4.29
CA SER A 269 0.25 20.22 4.94
C SER A 269 1.58 20.78 5.39
N THR A 270 1.83 20.75 6.70
CA THR A 270 3.09 21.16 7.32
C THR A 270 3.76 19.96 7.95
N THR A 271 5.01 19.74 7.59
CA THR A 271 5.83 18.63 8.10
C THR A 271 7.00 19.16 8.89
N PHE A 272 7.24 18.54 10.03
CA PHE A 272 8.41 18.76 10.90
C PHE A 272 9.17 17.44 10.99
N ASP A 273 10.48 17.52 11.02
CA ASP A 273 11.40 16.40 11.24
C ASP A 273 12.27 16.62 12.49
N ASP A 274 13.30 15.79 12.67
CA ASP A 274 14.23 15.89 13.80
C ASP A 274 15.03 17.20 13.83
N GLN A 275 15.11 17.93 12.71
CA GLN A 275 15.79 19.22 12.58
C GLN A 275 14.85 20.41 12.72
N GLY A 276 13.54 20.13 12.85
CA GLY A 276 12.51 21.15 12.99
C GLY A 276 11.58 21.25 11.78
N PHE A 277 11.38 22.44 11.23
CA PHE A 277 10.50 22.64 10.08
C PHE A 277 11.11 22.05 8.81
N ALA A 278 10.44 21.07 8.20
CA ALA A 278 10.88 20.41 6.98
C ALA A 278 10.23 20.97 5.73
N SER A 279 8.89 21.06 5.70
CA SER A 279 8.17 21.53 4.53
C SER A 279 6.77 22.05 4.85
N ASN A 280 6.26 22.93 3.98
CA ASN A 280 4.86 23.35 3.97
C ASN A 280 4.35 23.36 2.54
N ASN A 281 3.23 22.66 2.31
CA ASN A 281 2.57 22.60 1.03
C ASN A 281 1.15 23.14 1.19
N THR A 282 0.82 24.18 0.44
CA THR A 282 -0.53 24.75 0.39
C THR A 282 -1.10 24.54 -1.00
N GLY A 283 -2.29 23.99 -1.08
CA GLY A 283 -2.99 23.70 -2.33
C GLY A 283 -4.40 24.26 -2.32
N LEU A 284 -4.86 24.65 -3.49
CA LEU A 284 -6.26 24.94 -3.79
C LEU A 284 -6.74 23.89 -4.78
N SER A 285 -7.79 23.18 -4.42
CA SER A 285 -8.46 22.23 -5.32
C SER A 285 -9.89 22.68 -5.59
N TYR A 286 -10.31 22.51 -6.83
CA TYR A 286 -11.63 22.84 -7.29
C TYR A 286 -12.32 21.58 -7.81
N ASP A 287 -13.42 21.21 -7.18
CA ASP A 287 -14.24 20.08 -7.65
C ASP A 287 -15.35 20.60 -8.57
N HIS A 288 -15.28 20.17 -9.82
CA HIS A 288 -16.33 20.38 -10.82
C HIS A 288 -17.24 19.17 -10.76
N GLY A 289 -18.31 19.24 -9.98
CA GLY A 289 -19.30 18.16 -9.93
C GLY A 289 -19.83 17.88 -11.36
N TYR A 290 -19.34 16.81 -11.98
CA TYR A 290 -19.92 16.29 -13.21
C TYR A 290 -21.17 15.48 -12.88
N HIS A 291 -22.25 15.79 -13.57
CA HIS A 291 -23.47 14.99 -13.64
C HIS A 291 -23.25 13.71 -14.45
#